data_7011de911bf2c44c4bc86b91d6851333
#
_entry.id   7011de911bf2c44c4bc86b91d6851333
#
_cell.length_a   1.000
_cell.length_b   1.000
_cell.length_c   1.000
_cell.angle_alpha   90.00
_cell.angle_beta   90.00
_cell.angle_gamma   90.00
#
_symmetry.space_group_name_H-M   'P 1'
#
loop_
_entity.id
_entity.type
_entity.pdbx_description
1 polymer ?
#
loop_
_entity_poly.entity_id
_entity_poly.type
_entity_poly.pdbx_seq_one_letter_code
_entity_poly.pdbx_strand_id
1 'polypeptide(L)'
;MSILNVEHLTHGFGDRAIFNDVSFRLLKGEHIGLVGANGEGKSTFMNIITGKLMPDEGKIEWAKNANVGYLDQHAVLKAGMTIRDVLASAFDSLFDMEKRLNEAYEEMATADDEKMAELMEETGTLQDLLTVHDFYMIDSKIEEVGAALGLSEIGLDRDVTELSGGQRTKVLLAKLLLAKPDILLLDEPTNYLDKEHIAWLKRYLEGYENAFILISHDVPFMNSVVNIIYHMHDQDLKRYVGDYDKFMEVYEMQKSQQEAAYRRQQQEIADLKDFVARNKARVATRNMAMSRQKKLDAMDIIEKPTENPKPTFNFLQGGLSGKVILETKDLVIGYDEPLSKPLNLYMERGQKVVIEGANGIGKTTLLKSIMGLIPAISGKAELGDSQELGYFEQEMSGDGDNTCLEEIWQEFPGFSQYEVRSALSKCGLTTKHIESKVRVLSGGEQAKVRLCKLINRKSNILILDEPTNHLDVDAKDELKRALQEYKGSIIMVCHEPQFYEGLATDVWDLSQWTTKL
;
A
#
# COMPACT_ATOMS: atom_id res chain seq x y z
N MET A 1 -3.23 -12.38 26.66
CA MET A 1 -1.83 -12.06 27.03
C MET A 1 -1.30 -11.09 25.98
N SER A 2 -0.59 -10.03 26.37
CA SER A 2 -0.02 -9.08 25.40
C SER A 2 1.16 -9.74 24.71
N ILE A 3 1.20 -9.65 23.38
CA ILE A 3 2.29 -10.20 22.57
C ILE A 3 3.29 -9.08 22.23
N LEU A 4 2.77 -7.88 21.95
CA LEU A 4 3.57 -6.68 21.76
C LEU A 4 3.02 -5.56 22.64
N ASN A 5 3.91 -4.86 23.33
CA ASN A 5 3.59 -3.67 24.10
C ASN A 5 4.58 -2.56 23.71
N VAL A 6 4.06 -1.43 23.29
CA VAL A 6 4.81 -0.22 22.97
C VAL A 6 4.33 0.88 23.90
N GLU A 7 5.24 1.47 24.66
CA GLU A 7 4.94 2.50 25.67
C GLU A 7 5.73 3.77 25.38
N HIS A 8 5.04 4.91 25.40
CA HIS A 8 5.61 6.25 25.30
C HIS A 8 6.54 6.46 24.11
N LEU A 9 6.15 5.90 22.94
CA LEU A 9 6.95 5.97 21.73
C LEU A 9 6.96 7.38 21.19
N THR A 10 8.17 7.96 21.07
CA THR A 10 8.42 9.23 20.38
C THR A 10 9.47 8.99 19.31
N HIS A 11 9.21 9.49 18.10
CA HIS A 11 10.15 9.41 16.99
C HIS A 11 9.92 10.49 15.95
N GLY A 12 11.03 10.97 15.37
CA GLY A 12 11.01 11.96 14.30
C GLY A 12 12.20 11.88 13.36
N PHE A 13 12.08 12.51 12.21
CA PHE A 13 13.17 12.69 11.25
C PHE A 13 13.54 14.16 11.13
N GLY A 14 14.68 14.55 11.72
CA GLY A 14 15.07 15.95 11.79
C GLY A 14 14.01 16.79 12.53
N ASP A 15 13.47 17.81 11.88
CA ASP A 15 12.45 18.69 12.48
C ASP A 15 11.02 18.14 12.40
N ARG A 16 10.82 16.95 11.83
CA ARG A 16 9.49 16.34 11.70
C ARG A 16 9.27 15.28 12.77
N ALA A 17 8.44 15.58 13.78
CA ALA A 17 7.89 14.58 14.66
C ALA A 17 6.90 13.67 13.86
N ILE A 18 7.04 12.36 14.04
CA ILE A 18 6.15 11.33 13.44
C ILE A 18 5.25 10.76 14.53
N PHE A 19 5.82 10.49 15.69
CA PHE A 19 5.11 10.01 16.88
C PHE A 19 5.47 10.89 18.07
N ASN A 20 4.46 11.20 18.88
CA ASN A 20 4.63 11.98 20.10
C ASN A 20 3.91 11.28 21.25
N ASP A 21 4.66 10.55 22.08
CA ASP A 21 4.16 9.85 23.27
C ASP A 21 3.03 8.83 22.96
N VAL A 22 3.17 8.05 21.88
CA VAL A 22 2.15 7.08 21.48
C VAL A 22 2.37 5.73 22.18
N SER A 23 1.25 5.05 22.46
CA SER A 23 1.26 3.71 23.04
C SER A 23 0.43 2.76 22.17
N PHE A 24 0.92 1.53 22.03
CA PHE A 24 0.30 0.50 21.20
C PHE A 24 0.34 -0.85 21.90
N ARG A 25 -0.70 -1.65 21.74
CA ARG A 25 -0.77 -2.98 22.32
C ARG A 25 -1.40 -3.97 21.36
N LEU A 26 -0.76 -5.14 21.19
CA LEU A 26 -1.26 -6.26 20.42
C LEU A 26 -1.51 -7.45 21.35
N LEU A 27 -2.70 -8.01 21.31
CA LEU A 27 -3.07 -9.21 22.03
C LEU A 27 -3.10 -10.42 21.08
N LYS A 28 -3.03 -11.63 21.66
CA LYS A 28 -3.14 -12.87 20.90
C LYS A 28 -4.48 -12.95 20.18
N GLY A 29 -4.46 -13.27 18.88
CA GLY A 29 -5.66 -13.38 18.05
C GLY A 29 -6.31 -12.05 17.65
N GLU A 30 -5.64 -10.92 17.91
CA GLU A 30 -6.11 -9.63 17.37
C GLU A 30 -5.64 -9.46 15.92
N HIS A 31 -6.57 -9.08 15.07
CA HIS A 31 -6.35 -8.74 13.67
C HIS A 31 -6.46 -7.23 13.51
N ILE A 32 -5.31 -6.57 13.45
CA ILE A 32 -5.21 -5.11 13.50
C ILE A 32 -5.02 -4.54 12.10
N GLY A 33 -5.87 -3.58 11.72
CA GLY A 33 -5.64 -2.68 10.59
C GLY A 33 -4.96 -1.40 11.07
N LEU A 34 -3.80 -1.08 10.51
CA LEU A 34 -3.09 0.16 10.77
C LEU A 34 -3.40 1.16 9.64
N VAL A 35 -4.19 2.18 9.95
CA VAL A 35 -4.71 3.14 8.98
C VAL A 35 -4.22 4.56 9.26
N GLY A 36 -4.16 5.38 8.23
CA GLY A 36 -3.71 6.78 8.28
C GLY A 36 -3.32 7.25 6.89
N ALA A 37 -3.25 8.54 6.68
CA ALA A 37 -2.81 9.13 5.42
C ALA A 37 -1.37 8.71 5.07
N ASN A 38 -1.00 8.86 3.80
CA ASN A 38 0.38 8.64 3.39
C ASN A 38 1.30 9.65 4.09
N GLY A 39 2.44 9.15 4.57
CA GLY A 39 3.40 9.97 5.33
C GLY A 39 3.12 10.12 6.84
N GLU A 40 2.01 9.59 7.38
CA GLU A 40 1.72 9.60 8.83
C GLU A 40 2.60 8.65 9.66
N GLY A 41 3.41 7.80 9.00
CA GLY A 41 4.39 6.96 9.69
C GLY A 41 4.03 5.49 9.83
N LYS A 42 3.07 4.95 9.06
CA LYS A 42 2.68 3.54 9.12
C LYS A 42 3.87 2.58 8.96
N SER A 43 4.61 2.70 7.85
CA SER A 43 5.81 1.88 7.61
C SER A 43 6.95 2.20 8.58
N THR A 44 7.05 3.45 9.07
CA THR A 44 7.99 3.84 10.13
C THR A 44 7.69 3.07 11.42
N PHE A 45 6.42 3.00 11.82
CA PHE A 45 5.98 2.21 12.97
C PHE A 45 6.34 0.73 12.81
N MET A 46 6.07 0.13 11.63
CA MET A 46 6.45 -1.24 11.34
C MET A 46 7.97 -1.47 11.46
N ASN A 47 8.78 -0.54 10.95
CA ASN A 47 10.24 -0.60 11.06
C ASN A 47 10.73 -0.46 12.51
N ILE A 48 10.05 0.36 13.32
CA ILE A 48 10.39 0.53 14.74
C ILE A 48 10.08 -0.75 15.53
N ILE A 49 8.88 -1.32 15.38
CA ILE A 49 8.50 -2.53 16.12
C ILE A 49 9.30 -3.76 15.69
N THR A 50 9.79 -3.80 14.43
CA THR A 50 10.68 -4.86 13.94
C THR A 50 12.15 -4.65 14.29
N GLY A 51 12.50 -3.54 14.94
CA GLY A 51 13.87 -3.22 15.34
C GLY A 51 14.78 -2.75 14.18
N LYS A 52 14.24 -2.53 12.99
CA LYS A 52 15.00 -1.96 11.85
C LYS A 52 15.31 -0.48 12.05
N LEU A 53 14.48 0.21 12.83
CA LEU A 53 14.62 1.61 13.17
C LEU A 53 14.51 1.77 14.68
N MET A 54 15.49 2.47 15.27
CA MET A 54 15.46 2.79 16.70
C MET A 54 14.57 4.00 16.96
N PRO A 55 13.64 3.95 17.93
CA PRO A 55 12.89 5.12 18.35
C PRO A 55 13.79 6.13 19.09
N ASP A 56 13.37 7.40 19.13
CA ASP A 56 14.07 8.43 19.91
C ASP A 56 13.81 8.25 21.40
N GLU A 57 12.55 7.94 21.77
CA GLU A 57 12.14 7.61 23.13
C GLU A 57 11.08 6.51 23.12
N GLY A 58 10.91 5.84 24.26
CA GLY A 58 9.89 4.81 24.45
C GLY A 58 10.45 3.41 24.61
N LYS A 59 9.55 2.47 24.88
CA LYS A 59 9.89 1.08 25.15
C LYS A 59 9.06 0.15 24.25
N ILE A 60 9.73 -0.84 23.68
CA ILE A 60 9.10 -1.87 22.85
C ILE A 60 9.41 -3.23 23.49
N GLU A 61 8.37 -3.94 23.85
CA GLU A 61 8.47 -5.23 24.49
C GLU A 61 7.67 -6.28 23.72
N TRP A 62 8.36 -7.27 23.19
CA TRP A 62 7.79 -8.49 22.65
C TRP A 62 7.65 -9.56 23.71
N ALA A 63 6.63 -10.40 23.61
CA ALA A 63 6.54 -11.60 24.45
C ALA A 63 7.77 -12.49 24.22
N LYS A 64 8.22 -13.16 25.29
CA LYS A 64 9.35 -14.11 25.17
C LYS A 64 9.01 -15.20 24.16
N ASN A 65 9.93 -15.48 23.25
CA ASN A 65 9.83 -16.48 22.18
C ASN A 65 8.73 -16.22 21.14
N ALA A 66 8.22 -14.96 21.02
CA ALA A 66 7.29 -14.63 19.95
C ALA A 66 8.01 -14.67 18.58
N ASN A 67 7.51 -15.51 17.68
CA ASN A 67 7.97 -15.58 16.30
C ASN A 67 7.26 -14.50 15.49
N VAL A 68 8.01 -13.50 14.99
CA VAL A 68 7.50 -12.35 14.23
C VAL A 68 7.89 -12.51 12.77
N GLY A 69 6.90 -12.61 11.91
CA GLY A 69 7.10 -12.60 10.48
C GLY A 69 6.77 -11.24 9.88
N TYR A 70 7.67 -10.65 9.12
CA TYR A 70 7.47 -9.36 8.45
C TYR A 70 7.66 -9.48 6.94
N LEU A 71 6.66 -9.01 6.19
CA LEU A 71 6.76 -8.89 4.74
C LEU A 71 7.64 -7.70 4.39
N ASP A 72 8.92 -7.95 4.18
CA ASP A 72 9.86 -6.93 3.74
C ASP A 72 9.92 -6.88 2.21
N GLN A 73 9.35 -5.84 1.61
CA GLN A 73 9.35 -5.65 0.16
C GLN A 73 10.75 -5.42 -0.43
N HIS A 74 11.72 -5.05 0.41
CA HIS A 74 13.11 -4.80 0.03
C HIS A 74 14.05 -5.96 0.38
N ALA A 75 13.51 -7.10 0.86
CA ALA A 75 14.34 -8.25 1.19
C ALA A 75 15.08 -8.76 -0.05
N VAL A 76 16.40 -8.93 0.10
CA VAL A 76 17.27 -9.44 -0.96
C VAL A 76 17.22 -10.95 -0.95
N LEU A 77 16.71 -11.54 -2.03
CA LEU A 77 16.79 -12.97 -2.26
C LEU A 77 18.20 -13.36 -2.70
N LYS A 78 18.72 -14.47 -2.18
CA LYS A 78 20.07 -14.95 -2.52
C LYS A 78 20.10 -15.49 -3.93
N ALA A 79 21.09 -15.07 -4.72
CA ALA A 79 21.31 -15.59 -6.06
C ALA A 79 21.62 -17.10 -6.03
N GLY A 80 21.11 -17.83 -7.02
CA GLY A 80 21.30 -19.28 -7.13
C GLY A 80 20.29 -20.12 -6.35
N MET A 81 19.28 -19.50 -5.70
CA MET A 81 18.15 -20.19 -5.11
C MET A 81 16.98 -20.23 -6.09
N THR A 82 16.27 -21.35 -6.12
CA THR A 82 14.99 -21.47 -6.81
C THR A 82 13.85 -20.90 -5.95
N ILE A 83 12.69 -20.65 -6.56
CA ILE A 83 11.47 -20.29 -5.80
C ILE A 83 11.18 -21.36 -4.75
N ARG A 84 11.27 -22.65 -5.12
CA ARG A 84 11.07 -23.79 -4.21
C ARG A 84 12.02 -23.73 -3.01
N ASP A 85 13.31 -23.45 -3.21
CA ASP A 85 14.29 -23.33 -2.13
C ASP A 85 13.95 -22.21 -1.16
N VAL A 86 13.51 -21.07 -1.68
CA VAL A 86 13.07 -19.93 -0.84
C VAL A 86 11.85 -20.30 -0.02
N LEU A 87 10.87 -20.98 -0.60
CA LEU A 87 9.66 -21.41 0.11
C LEU A 87 9.99 -22.48 1.15
N ALA A 88 10.85 -23.45 0.81
CA ALA A 88 11.31 -24.50 1.73
C ALA A 88 12.05 -23.90 2.94
N SER A 89 12.77 -22.78 2.76
CA SER A 89 13.46 -22.11 3.87
C SER A 89 12.52 -21.52 4.95
N ALA A 90 11.21 -21.51 4.73
CA ALA A 90 10.23 -21.26 5.79
C ALA A 90 10.21 -22.35 6.88
N PHE A 91 10.75 -23.51 6.58
CA PHE A 91 10.76 -24.70 7.42
C PHE A 91 12.18 -25.12 7.85
N ASP A 92 13.18 -24.22 7.76
CA ASP A 92 14.58 -24.51 8.08
C ASP A 92 14.73 -25.19 9.45
N SER A 93 13.98 -24.75 10.47
CA SER A 93 14.00 -25.35 11.80
C SER A 93 13.53 -26.80 11.81
N LEU A 94 12.60 -27.19 10.95
CA LEU A 94 12.12 -28.56 10.84
C LEU A 94 13.14 -29.43 10.07
N PHE A 95 13.78 -28.88 9.05
CA PHE A 95 14.88 -29.56 8.37
C PHE A 95 16.09 -29.76 9.30
N ASP A 96 16.41 -28.81 10.17
CA ASP A 96 17.45 -28.97 11.19
C ASP A 96 17.07 -30.05 12.21
N MET A 97 15.80 -30.15 12.62
CA MET A 97 15.30 -31.23 13.49
C MET A 97 15.41 -32.60 12.81
N GLU A 98 15.02 -32.71 11.54
CA GLU A 98 15.16 -33.95 10.75
C GLU A 98 16.64 -34.37 10.64
N LYS A 99 17.52 -33.41 10.33
CA LYS A 99 18.94 -33.65 10.27
C LYS A 99 19.47 -34.19 11.62
N ARG A 100 19.08 -33.53 12.72
CA ARG A 100 19.47 -34.00 14.07
C ARG A 100 18.90 -35.39 14.37
N LEU A 101 17.66 -35.68 13.95
CA LEU A 101 17.06 -37.01 14.09
C LEU A 101 17.89 -38.08 13.37
N ASN A 102 18.32 -37.82 12.13
CA ASN A 102 19.14 -38.73 11.35
C ASN A 102 20.52 -38.90 11.97
N GLU A 103 21.17 -37.83 12.44
CA GLU A 103 22.44 -37.91 13.18
C GLU A 103 22.29 -38.73 14.46
N ALA A 104 21.21 -38.58 15.22
CA ALA A 104 20.94 -39.36 16.41
C ALA A 104 20.75 -40.84 16.11
N TYR A 105 20.11 -41.23 15.00
CA TYR A 105 20.03 -42.63 14.56
C TYR A 105 21.39 -43.19 14.18
N GLU A 106 22.28 -42.43 13.56
CA GLU A 106 23.64 -42.86 13.27
C GLU A 106 24.46 -43.04 14.56
N GLU A 107 24.33 -42.12 15.53
CA GLU A 107 24.98 -42.19 16.83
C GLU A 107 24.52 -43.43 17.62
N MET A 108 23.26 -43.85 17.55
CA MET A 108 22.73 -45.05 18.19
C MET A 108 23.47 -46.32 17.78
N ALA A 109 23.99 -46.42 16.56
CA ALA A 109 24.70 -47.59 16.06
C ALA A 109 26.00 -47.89 16.83
N THR A 110 26.55 -46.89 17.54
CA THR A 110 27.83 -47.01 18.28
C THR A 110 27.72 -46.61 19.76
N ALA A 111 26.51 -46.32 20.26
CA ALA A 111 26.25 -45.85 21.61
C ALA A 111 26.29 -46.98 22.62
N ASP A 112 26.70 -46.67 23.85
CA ASP A 112 26.55 -47.55 25.01
C ASP A 112 25.11 -47.52 25.55
N ASP A 113 24.78 -48.38 26.51
CA ASP A 113 23.39 -48.53 27.00
C ASP A 113 22.80 -47.23 27.59
N GLU A 114 23.60 -46.40 28.25
CA GLU A 114 23.16 -45.14 28.86
C GLU A 114 22.87 -44.09 27.79
N LYS A 115 23.79 -43.90 26.86
CA LYS A 115 23.64 -42.98 25.73
C LYS A 115 22.54 -43.43 24.76
N MET A 116 22.34 -44.73 24.58
CA MET A 116 21.27 -45.31 23.80
C MET A 116 19.89 -44.90 24.35
N ALA A 117 19.69 -44.91 25.66
CA ALA A 117 18.42 -44.49 26.29
C ALA A 117 18.15 -43.01 26.08
N GLU A 118 19.18 -42.15 26.22
CA GLU A 118 19.04 -40.71 25.94
C GLU A 118 18.69 -40.44 24.46
N LEU A 119 19.38 -41.09 23.54
CA LEU A 119 19.12 -40.94 22.11
C LEU A 119 17.72 -41.45 21.70
N MET A 120 17.22 -42.51 22.33
CA MET A 120 15.85 -42.99 22.11
C MET A 120 14.80 -41.97 22.55
N GLU A 121 14.99 -41.28 23.68
CA GLU A 121 14.10 -40.25 24.16
C GLU A 121 14.16 -39.00 23.23
N GLU A 122 15.38 -38.58 22.85
CA GLU A 122 15.58 -37.47 21.90
C GLU A 122 14.91 -37.74 20.55
N THR A 123 15.16 -38.90 19.94
CA THR A 123 14.58 -39.29 18.63
C THR A 123 13.07 -39.40 18.70
N GLY A 124 12.51 -39.95 19.80
CA GLY A 124 11.05 -39.97 19.99
C GLY A 124 10.45 -38.55 20.02
N THR A 125 11.07 -37.65 20.78
CA THR A 125 10.63 -36.26 20.89
C THR A 125 10.72 -35.52 19.54
N LEU A 126 11.83 -35.68 18.81
CA LEU A 126 12.03 -35.05 17.50
C LEU A 126 11.02 -35.58 16.48
N GLN A 127 10.75 -36.90 16.47
CA GLN A 127 9.79 -37.51 15.55
C GLN A 127 8.36 -37.05 15.83
N ASP A 128 7.98 -36.93 17.10
CA ASP A 128 6.69 -36.38 17.50
C ASP A 128 6.55 -34.92 17.05
N LEU A 129 7.57 -34.08 17.24
CA LEU A 129 7.59 -32.69 16.80
C LEU A 129 7.47 -32.56 15.27
N LEU A 130 8.24 -33.36 14.52
CA LEU A 130 8.16 -33.38 13.06
C LEU A 130 6.75 -33.78 12.56
N THR A 131 6.13 -34.74 13.26
CA THR A 131 4.78 -35.21 12.94
C THR A 131 3.72 -34.12 13.25
N VAL A 132 3.80 -33.49 14.42
CA VAL A 132 2.88 -32.43 14.85
C VAL A 132 2.95 -31.21 13.91
N HIS A 133 4.15 -30.93 13.36
CA HIS A 133 4.33 -29.81 12.42
C HIS A 133 4.15 -30.21 10.95
N ASP A 134 3.61 -31.41 10.66
CA ASP A 134 3.35 -31.90 9.30
C ASP A 134 4.59 -31.83 8.39
N PHE A 135 5.78 -32.19 8.90
CA PHE A 135 7.04 -32.12 8.16
C PHE A 135 6.95 -32.84 6.80
N TYR A 136 6.38 -34.03 6.78
CA TYR A 136 6.24 -34.84 5.57
C TYR A 136 5.26 -34.29 4.51
N MET A 137 4.53 -33.22 4.85
CA MET A 137 3.60 -32.53 3.94
C MET A 137 4.15 -31.20 3.41
N ILE A 138 5.41 -30.85 3.71
CA ILE A 138 6.02 -29.57 3.35
C ILE A 138 5.93 -29.32 1.84
N ASP A 139 6.29 -30.29 1.01
CA ASP A 139 6.23 -30.14 -0.45
C ASP A 139 4.82 -29.86 -0.93
N SER A 140 3.82 -30.56 -0.40
CA SER A 140 2.42 -30.31 -0.74
C SER A 140 1.95 -28.93 -0.31
N LYS A 141 2.38 -28.45 0.87
CA LYS A 141 2.08 -27.09 1.36
C LYS A 141 2.73 -26.03 0.46
N ILE A 142 3.97 -26.25 0.02
CA ILE A 142 4.68 -25.36 -0.92
C ILE A 142 3.92 -25.28 -2.25
N GLU A 143 3.49 -26.43 -2.78
CA GLU A 143 2.74 -26.48 -4.04
C GLU A 143 1.36 -25.81 -3.91
N GLU A 144 0.65 -26.05 -2.80
CA GLU A 144 -0.66 -25.43 -2.52
C GLU A 144 -0.56 -23.89 -2.46
N VAL A 145 0.34 -23.37 -1.62
CA VAL A 145 0.53 -21.91 -1.45
C VAL A 145 1.13 -21.30 -2.73
N GLY A 146 2.04 -22.03 -3.37
CA GLY A 146 2.63 -21.61 -4.65
C GLY A 146 1.58 -21.47 -5.76
N ALA A 147 0.68 -22.44 -5.90
CA ALA A 147 -0.43 -22.38 -6.84
C ALA A 147 -1.39 -21.24 -6.48
N ALA A 148 -1.73 -21.10 -5.20
CA ALA A 148 -2.68 -20.09 -4.71
C ALA A 148 -2.20 -18.64 -4.91
N LEU A 149 -0.90 -18.40 -5.03
CA LEU A 149 -0.30 -17.08 -5.32
C LEU A 149 0.24 -16.97 -6.76
N GLY A 150 -0.05 -17.95 -7.63
CA GLY A 150 0.35 -17.94 -9.04
C GLY A 150 1.85 -18.16 -9.26
N LEU A 151 2.57 -18.74 -8.29
CA LEU A 151 3.99 -19.04 -8.42
C LEU A 151 4.25 -20.31 -9.26
N SER A 152 3.28 -21.21 -9.29
CA SER A 152 3.35 -22.42 -10.13
C SER A 152 3.39 -22.10 -11.62
N GLU A 153 2.70 -21.03 -12.06
CA GLU A 153 2.72 -20.54 -13.44
C GLU A 153 4.10 -19.96 -13.83
N ILE A 154 4.82 -19.41 -12.86
CA ILE A 154 6.18 -18.88 -13.06
C ILE A 154 7.19 -20.03 -13.16
N GLY A 155 6.90 -21.16 -12.50
CA GLY A 155 7.76 -22.32 -12.37
C GLY A 155 8.56 -22.29 -11.06
N LEU A 156 8.27 -23.21 -10.14
CA LEU A 156 8.90 -23.25 -8.81
C LEU A 156 10.42 -23.49 -8.85
N ASP A 157 10.94 -24.07 -9.93
CA ASP A 157 12.37 -24.36 -10.11
C ASP A 157 13.14 -23.19 -10.75
N ARG A 158 12.47 -22.06 -10.99
CA ARG A 158 13.09 -20.86 -11.58
C ARG A 158 13.95 -20.13 -10.55
N ASP A 159 15.12 -19.60 -11.01
CA ASP A 159 16.00 -18.79 -10.18
C ASP A 159 15.33 -17.46 -9.79
N VAL A 160 15.44 -17.11 -8.50
CA VAL A 160 14.80 -15.89 -7.95
C VAL A 160 15.39 -14.59 -8.47
N THR A 161 16.59 -14.62 -9.06
CA THR A 161 17.21 -13.43 -9.65
C THR A 161 16.54 -12.99 -10.95
N GLU A 162 15.88 -13.92 -11.64
CA GLU A 162 15.14 -13.65 -12.88
C GLU A 162 13.75 -13.05 -12.66
N LEU A 163 13.30 -12.98 -11.41
CA LEU A 163 11.96 -12.53 -11.06
C LEU A 163 11.84 -11.00 -11.11
N SER A 164 10.70 -10.53 -11.59
CA SER A 164 10.30 -9.13 -11.45
C SER A 164 10.10 -8.74 -9.98
N GLY A 165 10.09 -7.43 -9.67
CA GLY A 165 9.85 -6.95 -8.30
C GLY A 165 8.56 -7.50 -7.70
N GLY A 166 7.44 -7.45 -8.44
CA GLY A 166 6.16 -8.00 -7.98
C GLY A 166 6.18 -9.52 -7.78
N GLN A 167 6.88 -10.28 -8.63
CA GLN A 167 7.03 -11.71 -8.45
C GLN A 167 7.86 -12.05 -7.20
N ARG A 168 8.93 -11.28 -6.94
CA ARG A 168 9.72 -11.43 -5.69
C ARG A 168 8.87 -11.18 -4.45
N THR A 169 8.02 -10.15 -4.47
CA THR A 169 7.10 -9.87 -3.35
C THR A 169 6.12 -11.02 -3.13
N LYS A 170 5.58 -11.64 -4.19
CA LYS A 170 4.74 -12.85 -4.09
C LYS A 170 5.47 -14.03 -3.43
N VAL A 171 6.73 -14.28 -3.81
CA VAL A 171 7.55 -15.35 -3.20
C VAL A 171 7.79 -15.08 -1.72
N LEU A 172 8.11 -13.82 -1.35
CA LEU A 172 8.33 -13.45 0.06
C LEU A 172 7.05 -13.58 0.88
N LEU A 173 5.90 -13.18 0.31
CA LEU A 173 4.58 -13.37 0.93
C LEU A 173 4.29 -14.85 1.14
N ALA A 174 4.47 -15.70 0.11
CA ALA A 174 4.27 -17.14 0.20
C ALA A 174 5.13 -17.78 1.30
N LYS A 175 6.42 -17.45 1.33
CA LYS A 175 7.34 -17.91 2.39
C LYS A 175 6.83 -17.51 3.79
N LEU A 176 6.39 -16.26 3.93
CA LEU A 176 5.90 -15.74 5.20
C LEU A 176 4.63 -16.46 5.67
N LEU A 177 3.69 -16.73 4.76
CA LEU A 177 2.46 -17.45 5.06
C LEU A 177 2.73 -18.93 5.42
N LEU A 178 3.69 -19.58 4.74
CA LEU A 178 4.13 -20.95 5.06
C LEU A 178 4.76 -21.07 6.45
N ALA A 179 5.52 -20.06 6.86
CA ALA A 179 6.15 -20.04 8.17
C ALA A 179 5.16 -19.94 9.34
N LYS A 180 3.92 -19.48 9.12
CA LYS A 180 2.86 -19.32 10.13
C LYS A 180 3.34 -18.72 11.46
N PRO A 181 3.96 -17.53 11.47
CA PRO A 181 4.50 -16.94 12.70
C PRO A 181 3.41 -16.62 13.72
N ASP A 182 3.78 -16.40 14.99
CA ASP A 182 2.84 -15.97 16.04
C ASP A 182 2.26 -14.58 15.76
N ILE A 183 3.02 -13.76 15.02
CA ILE A 183 2.62 -12.41 14.62
C ILE A 183 3.01 -12.19 13.17
N LEU A 184 2.03 -11.83 12.36
CA LEU A 184 2.22 -11.55 10.95
C LEU A 184 2.13 -10.04 10.72
N LEU A 185 3.19 -9.46 10.18
CA LEU A 185 3.25 -8.04 9.83
C LEU A 185 3.20 -7.90 8.31
N LEU A 186 2.11 -7.29 7.81
CA LEU A 186 1.82 -7.17 6.39
C LEU A 186 1.74 -5.69 5.99
N ASP A 187 2.65 -5.24 5.14
CA ASP A 187 2.62 -3.89 4.56
C ASP A 187 2.23 -3.98 3.09
N GLU A 188 1.00 -3.54 2.76
CA GLU A 188 0.39 -3.58 1.43
C GLU A 188 0.50 -4.95 0.72
N PRO A 189 0.03 -6.05 1.34
CA PRO A 189 0.20 -7.39 0.77
C PRO A 189 -0.61 -7.64 -0.49
N THR A 190 -1.63 -6.83 -0.76
CA THR A 190 -2.49 -6.92 -1.96
C THR A 190 -1.83 -6.32 -3.20
N ASN A 191 -0.79 -5.49 -3.03
CA ASN A 191 -0.04 -4.98 -4.14
C ASN A 191 0.58 -6.15 -4.93
N TYR A 192 0.52 -6.09 -6.25
CA TYR A 192 1.01 -7.12 -7.17
C TYR A 192 0.22 -8.44 -7.16
N LEU A 193 -0.90 -8.55 -6.41
CA LEU A 193 -1.83 -9.66 -6.47
C LEU A 193 -3.01 -9.32 -7.40
N ASP A 194 -3.49 -10.29 -8.14
CA ASP A 194 -4.73 -10.19 -8.89
C ASP A 194 -5.94 -10.60 -8.03
N LYS A 195 -7.14 -10.48 -8.59
CA LYS A 195 -8.41 -10.71 -7.87
C LYS A 195 -8.49 -12.10 -7.24
N GLU A 196 -8.00 -13.14 -7.91
CA GLU A 196 -8.07 -14.53 -7.44
C GLU A 196 -7.13 -14.74 -6.25
N HIS A 197 -5.90 -14.22 -6.35
CA HIS A 197 -4.92 -14.31 -5.30
C HIS A 197 -5.31 -13.48 -4.06
N ILE A 198 -5.92 -12.29 -4.25
CA ILE A 198 -6.48 -11.48 -3.16
C ILE A 198 -7.61 -12.24 -2.46
N ALA A 199 -8.52 -12.90 -3.23
CA ALA A 199 -9.61 -13.68 -2.64
C ALA A 199 -9.11 -14.89 -1.85
N TRP A 200 -8.00 -15.50 -2.27
CA TRP A 200 -7.36 -16.58 -1.51
C TRP A 200 -6.69 -16.06 -0.24
N LEU A 201 -5.90 -14.96 -0.34
CA LEU A 201 -5.23 -14.33 0.82
C LEU A 201 -6.24 -13.90 1.87
N LYS A 202 -7.38 -13.34 1.44
CA LYS A 202 -8.50 -13.01 2.32
C LYS A 202 -8.95 -14.22 3.13
N ARG A 203 -9.29 -15.34 2.47
CA ARG A 203 -9.71 -16.59 3.16
C ARG A 203 -8.66 -17.12 4.10
N TYR A 204 -7.38 -17.02 3.71
CA TYR A 204 -6.27 -17.42 4.57
C TYR A 204 -6.20 -16.58 5.85
N LEU A 205 -6.31 -15.24 5.75
CA LEU A 205 -6.25 -14.33 6.89
C LEU A 205 -7.52 -14.37 7.75
N GLU A 206 -8.70 -14.61 7.17
CA GLU A 206 -9.93 -14.85 7.93
C GLU A 206 -9.82 -16.08 8.85
N GLY A 207 -9.09 -17.11 8.41
CA GLY A 207 -8.81 -18.32 9.18
C GLY A 207 -7.53 -18.27 10.02
N TYR A 208 -6.83 -17.13 10.07
CA TYR A 208 -5.57 -17.04 10.79
C TYR A 208 -5.80 -16.93 12.31
N GLU A 209 -5.39 -17.95 13.06
CA GLU A 209 -5.64 -18.02 14.52
C GLU A 209 -4.73 -17.10 15.35
N ASN A 210 -3.57 -16.75 14.80
CA ASN A 210 -2.59 -15.89 15.46
C ASN A 210 -2.88 -14.41 15.21
N ALA A 211 -2.06 -13.52 15.77
CA ALA A 211 -2.25 -12.08 15.59
C ALA A 211 -1.60 -11.58 14.28
N PHE A 212 -2.17 -10.53 13.71
CA PHE A 212 -1.50 -9.81 12.64
C PHE A 212 -1.72 -8.30 12.69
N ILE A 213 -0.79 -7.56 12.08
CA ILE A 213 -0.92 -6.13 11.80
C ILE A 213 -0.88 -5.96 10.27
N LEU A 214 -1.92 -5.36 9.72
CA LEU A 214 -2.11 -5.13 8.30
C LEU A 214 -2.12 -3.64 7.99
N ILE A 215 -1.29 -3.21 7.06
CA ILE A 215 -1.42 -1.94 6.36
C ILE A 215 -1.99 -2.26 4.98
N SER A 216 -3.10 -1.65 4.61
CA SER A 216 -3.68 -1.77 3.27
C SER A 216 -4.53 -0.56 2.91
N HIS A 217 -4.55 -0.21 1.63
CA HIS A 217 -5.46 0.77 1.04
C HIS A 217 -6.66 0.12 0.33
N ASP A 218 -6.78 -1.20 0.40
CA ASP A 218 -7.94 -1.97 -0.07
C ASP A 218 -8.95 -2.10 1.07
N VAL A 219 -9.93 -1.19 1.11
CA VAL A 219 -10.95 -1.14 2.16
C VAL A 219 -11.79 -2.42 2.23
N PRO A 220 -12.32 -2.99 1.13
CA PRO A 220 -13.05 -4.26 1.17
C PRO A 220 -12.24 -5.43 1.71
N PHE A 221 -10.96 -5.52 1.33
CA PHE A 221 -10.06 -6.53 1.87
C PHE A 221 -9.87 -6.34 3.38
N MET A 222 -9.57 -5.10 3.81
CA MET A 222 -9.37 -4.77 5.23
C MET A 222 -10.61 -5.08 6.05
N ASN A 223 -11.82 -4.66 5.62
CA ASN A 223 -13.08 -4.92 6.30
C ASN A 223 -13.35 -6.40 6.56
N SER A 224 -12.84 -7.27 5.68
CA SER A 224 -13.10 -8.70 5.82
C SER A 224 -12.17 -9.40 6.82
N VAL A 225 -10.96 -8.87 7.04
CA VAL A 225 -9.92 -9.60 7.79
C VAL A 225 -9.56 -8.94 9.13
N VAL A 226 -9.88 -7.64 9.35
CA VAL A 226 -9.53 -6.94 10.60
C VAL A 226 -10.71 -6.85 11.55
N ASN A 227 -10.41 -6.84 12.86
CA ASN A 227 -11.39 -6.64 13.93
C ASN A 227 -11.05 -5.47 14.85
N ILE A 228 -9.91 -4.85 14.64
CA ILE A 228 -9.42 -3.66 15.36
C ILE A 228 -8.73 -2.73 14.37
N ILE A 229 -9.01 -1.44 14.49
CA ILE A 229 -8.32 -0.40 13.74
C ILE A 229 -7.46 0.44 14.69
N TYR A 230 -6.21 0.64 14.33
CA TYR A 230 -5.37 1.70 14.88
C TYR A 230 -5.21 2.80 13.85
N HIS A 231 -5.72 3.98 14.19
CA HIS A 231 -5.67 5.16 13.33
C HIS A 231 -4.51 6.06 13.73
N MET A 232 -3.57 6.23 12.79
CA MET A 232 -2.50 7.21 12.90
C MET A 232 -2.96 8.54 12.34
N HIS A 233 -2.94 9.57 13.16
CA HIS A 233 -3.29 10.91 12.77
C HIS A 233 -2.67 11.92 13.74
N ASP A 234 -2.03 12.96 13.17
CA ASP A 234 -1.47 14.07 13.92
C ASP A 234 -0.52 13.61 15.05
N GLN A 235 0.45 12.74 14.71
CA GLN A 235 1.47 12.19 15.62
C GLN A 235 0.91 11.30 16.75
N ASP A 236 -0.39 10.99 16.71
CA ASP A 236 -1.09 10.16 17.70
C ASP A 236 -1.53 8.82 17.09
N LEU A 237 -1.83 7.84 17.93
CA LEU A 237 -2.24 6.50 17.54
C LEU A 237 -3.45 6.06 18.37
N LYS A 238 -4.63 6.08 17.76
CA LYS A 238 -5.90 5.76 18.44
C LYS A 238 -6.44 4.41 18.04
N ARG A 239 -6.87 3.64 19.05
CA ARG A 239 -7.45 2.32 18.88
C ARG A 239 -8.98 2.39 18.78
N TYR A 240 -9.53 1.74 17.76
CA TYR A 240 -10.97 1.55 17.53
C TYR A 240 -11.28 0.06 17.43
N VAL A 241 -12.38 -0.38 18.02
CA VAL A 241 -12.83 -1.78 17.96
C VAL A 241 -13.88 -1.91 16.87
N GLY A 242 -13.63 -2.80 15.94
CA GLY A 242 -14.46 -3.06 14.75
C GLY A 242 -13.64 -3.05 13.47
N ASP A 243 -14.34 -3.19 12.35
CA ASP A 243 -13.82 -3.09 11.01
C ASP A 243 -13.60 -1.62 10.57
N TYR A 244 -13.17 -1.42 9.34
CA TYR A 244 -12.89 -0.09 8.81
C TYR A 244 -14.16 0.77 8.68
N ASP A 245 -15.30 0.19 8.28
CA ASP A 245 -16.53 0.95 8.11
C ASP A 245 -17.04 1.49 9.45
N LYS A 246 -17.02 0.65 10.49
CA LYS A 246 -17.38 1.07 11.84
C LYS A 246 -16.41 2.12 12.39
N PHE A 247 -15.10 1.98 12.11
CA PHE A 247 -14.14 3.00 12.46
C PHE A 247 -14.50 4.34 11.80
N MET A 248 -14.82 4.36 10.49
CA MET A 248 -15.16 5.58 9.76
C MET A 248 -16.41 6.26 10.34
N GLU A 249 -17.46 5.51 10.68
CA GLU A 249 -18.65 6.07 11.33
C GLU A 249 -18.30 6.78 12.65
N VAL A 250 -17.51 6.12 13.50
CA VAL A 250 -17.11 6.69 14.81
C VAL A 250 -16.18 7.89 14.60
N TYR A 251 -15.24 7.81 13.68
CA TYR A 251 -14.29 8.88 13.39
C TYR A 251 -15.00 10.14 12.85
N GLU A 252 -15.91 9.99 11.90
CA GLU A 252 -16.67 11.11 11.34
C GLU A 252 -17.56 11.77 12.41
N MET A 253 -18.19 10.96 13.27
CA MET A 253 -18.97 11.48 14.38
C MET A 253 -18.10 12.27 15.36
N GLN A 254 -16.93 11.74 15.75
CA GLN A 254 -15.99 12.44 16.65
C GLN A 254 -15.48 13.74 16.02
N LYS A 255 -15.10 13.70 14.73
CA LYS A 255 -14.66 14.88 13.97
C LYS A 255 -15.73 15.96 13.95
N SER A 256 -16.97 15.59 13.63
CA SER A 256 -18.10 16.52 13.62
C SER A 256 -18.36 17.14 14.99
N GLN A 257 -18.27 16.36 16.06
CA GLN A 257 -18.40 16.86 17.43
C GLN A 257 -17.27 17.84 17.80
N GLN A 258 -16.03 17.51 17.44
CA GLN A 258 -14.88 18.37 17.69
C GLN A 258 -14.97 19.70 16.91
N GLU A 259 -15.39 19.67 15.65
CA GLU A 259 -15.64 20.87 14.86
C GLU A 259 -16.75 21.74 15.47
N ALA A 260 -17.83 21.12 15.91
CA ALA A 260 -18.93 21.84 16.55
C ALA A 260 -18.48 22.48 17.88
N ALA A 261 -17.68 21.74 18.68
CA ALA A 261 -17.10 22.27 19.93
C ALA A 261 -16.14 23.44 19.66
N TYR A 262 -15.25 23.30 18.65
CA TYR A 262 -14.36 24.37 18.23
C TYR A 262 -15.12 25.62 17.80
N ARG A 263 -16.13 25.48 16.93
CA ARG A 263 -16.94 26.63 16.46
C ARG A 263 -17.66 27.32 17.62
N ARG A 264 -18.23 26.56 18.57
CA ARG A 264 -18.86 27.12 19.78
C ARG A 264 -17.86 27.90 20.64
N GLN A 265 -16.70 27.33 20.87
CA GLN A 265 -15.66 27.99 21.65
C GLN A 265 -15.14 29.26 20.94
N GLN A 266 -14.92 29.22 19.62
CA GLN A 266 -14.50 30.42 18.87
C GLN A 266 -15.52 31.54 18.96
N GLN A 267 -16.83 31.20 18.90
CA GLN A 267 -17.91 32.18 19.11
C GLN A 267 -17.86 32.76 20.53
N GLU A 268 -17.72 31.91 21.56
CA GLU A 268 -17.60 32.37 22.94
C GLU A 268 -16.38 33.27 23.15
N ILE A 269 -15.23 32.91 22.58
CA ILE A 269 -14.01 33.73 22.60
C ILE A 269 -14.26 35.09 21.93
N ALA A 270 -14.93 35.12 20.76
CA ALA A 270 -15.26 36.35 20.06
C ALA A 270 -16.17 37.25 20.90
N ASP A 271 -17.22 36.68 21.49
CA ASP A 271 -18.17 37.42 22.33
C ASP A 271 -17.49 37.98 23.59
N LEU A 272 -16.62 37.19 24.24
CA LEU A 272 -15.84 37.64 25.40
C LEU A 272 -14.87 38.76 25.04
N LYS A 273 -14.16 38.63 23.91
CA LYS A 273 -13.22 39.68 23.42
C LYS A 273 -13.96 40.97 23.10
N ASP A 274 -15.09 40.91 22.43
CA ASP A 274 -15.92 42.06 22.07
C ASP A 274 -16.46 42.77 23.36
N PHE A 275 -16.98 41.96 24.32
CA PHE A 275 -17.42 42.53 25.61
C PHE A 275 -16.30 43.23 26.34
N VAL A 276 -15.10 42.63 26.44
CA VAL A 276 -13.93 43.22 27.09
C VAL A 276 -13.52 44.51 26.38
N ALA A 277 -13.45 44.50 25.05
CA ALA A 277 -13.09 45.68 24.26
C ALA A 277 -14.03 46.88 24.51
N ARG A 278 -15.34 46.64 24.55
CA ARG A 278 -16.37 47.69 24.76
C ARG A 278 -16.44 48.20 26.19
N ASN A 279 -16.05 47.40 27.19
CA ASN A 279 -16.28 47.71 28.61
C ASN A 279 -15.01 47.97 29.43
N LYS A 280 -13.81 47.70 28.93
CA LYS A 280 -12.54 47.85 29.64
C LYS A 280 -12.24 49.30 30.04
N ALA A 281 -12.65 50.27 29.23
CA ALA A 281 -12.43 51.68 29.46
C ALA A 281 -13.46 52.37 30.38
N ARG A 282 -14.60 51.72 30.66
CA ARG A 282 -15.71 52.30 31.46
C ARG A 282 -15.55 51.91 32.92
N VAL A 283 -15.48 52.90 33.83
CA VAL A 283 -15.30 52.70 35.29
C VAL A 283 -16.35 51.76 35.88
N ALA A 284 -17.63 51.89 35.51
CA ALA A 284 -18.72 51.09 36.02
C ALA A 284 -18.69 49.62 35.59
N THR A 285 -18.11 49.28 34.45
CA THR A 285 -18.10 47.92 33.90
C THR A 285 -16.71 47.28 33.87
N ARG A 286 -15.67 48.00 34.32
CA ARG A 286 -14.27 47.57 34.30
C ARG A 286 -14.06 46.24 35.04
N ASN A 287 -14.64 46.09 36.23
CA ASN A 287 -14.49 44.86 37.02
C ASN A 287 -15.10 43.64 36.32
N MET A 288 -16.25 43.81 35.63
CA MET A 288 -16.86 42.75 34.83
C MET A 288 -16.01 42.40 33.58
N ALA A 289 -15.45 43.43 32.94
CA ALA A 289 -14.54 43.21 31.81
C ALA A 289 -13.25 42.48 32.26
N MET A 290 -12.68 42.82 33.39
CA MET A 290 -11.52 42.13 33.97
C MET A 290 -11.82 40.68 34.36
N SER A 291 -13.01 40.38 34.90
CA SER A 291 -13.46 39.02 35.21
C SER A 291 -13.56 38.18 33.93
N ARG A 292 -14.12 38.74 32.86
CA ARG A 292 -14.24 38.03 31.57
C ARG A 292 -12.90 37.86 30.86
N GLN A 293 -11.99 38.85 31.01
CA GLN A 293 -10.59 38.72 30.56
C GLN A 293 -9.91 37.53 31.25
N LYS A 294 -10.03 37.43 32.59
CA LYS A 294 -9.46 36.29 33.33
C LYS A 294 -10.03 34.95 32.88
N LYS A 295 -11.36 34.90 32.55
CA LYS A 295 -11.96 33.69 31.99
C LYS A 295 -11.35 33.33 30.63
N LEU A 296 -11.10 34.33 29.79
CA LEU A 296 -10.50 34.18 28.48
C LEU A 296 -9.03 33.72 28.56
N ASP A 297 -8.27 34.27 29.52
CA ASP A 297 -6.88 33.92 29.76
C ASP A 297 -6.71 32.52 30.39
N ALA A 298 -7.75 32.00 31.09
CA ALA A 298 -7.76 30.69 31.73
C ALA A 298 -8.47 29.63 30.88
N MET A 299 -8.90 29.97 29.66
CA MET A 299 -9.64 29.03 28.81
C MET A 299 -8.67 28.13 28.05
N ASP A 300 -8.82 26.82 28.20
CA ASP A 300 -8.14 25.85 27.36
C ASP A 300 -8.66 25.96 25.90
N ILE A 301 -7.76 26.31 24.98
CA ILE A 301 -8.14 26.54 23.59
C ILE A 301 -8.22 25.19 22.88
N ILE A 302 -9.40 24.88 22.35
CA ILE A 302 -9.57 23.72 21.47
C ILE A 302 -8.86 24.03 20.16
N GLU A 303 -7.90 23.20 19.80
CA GLU A 303 -7.23 23.30 18.50
C GLU A 303 -8.20 22.99 17.35
N LYS A 304 -8.03 23.72 16.26
CA LYS A 304 -8.79 23.41 15.05
C LYS A 304 -8.40 22.00 14.59
N PRO A 305 -9.37 21.11 14.31
CA PRO A 305 -9.04 19.82 13.73
C PRO A 305 -8.13 19.98 12.52
N THR A 306 -6.99 19.30 12.54
CA THR A 306 -6.03 19.34 11.44
C THR A 306 -6.65 18.58 10.27
N GLU A 307 -6.93 19.26 9.18
CA GLU A 307 -7.33 18.61 7.93
C GLU A 307 -6.08 18.44 7.07
N ASN A 308 -5.73 17.18 6.79
CA ASN A 308 -4.77 16.94 5.74
C ASN A 308 -5.34 17.51 4.43
N PRO A 309 -4.56 18.28 3.66
CA PRO A 309 -5.05 18.85 2.42
C PRO A 309 -5.50 17.72 1.50
N LYS A 310 -6.81 17.64 1.26
CA LYS A 310 -7.34 16.67 0.31
C LYS A 310 -6.79 17.00 -1.08
N PRO A 311 -6.28 16.01 -1.80
CA PRO A 311 -5.82 16.26 -3.16
C PRO A 311 -7.00 16.74 -4.03
N THR A 312 -6.70 17.55 -5.02
CA THR A 312 -7.67 18.03 -6.01
C THR A 312 -7.08 17.84 -7.40
N PHE A 313 -7.69 16.93 -8.16
CA PHE A 313 -7.23 16.58 -9.49
C PHE A 313 -8.14 17.17 -10.56
N ASN A 314 -7.55 17.94 -11.47
CA ASN A 314 -8.26 18.50 -12.61
C ASN A 314 -7.41 18.33 -13.87
N PHE A 315 -7.80 17.39 -14.74
CA PHE A 315 -7.08 17.13 -15.99
C PHE A 315 -7.28 18.26 -16.99
N LEU A 316 -6.19 18.77 -17.55
CA LEU A 316 -6.25 19.77 -18.61
C LEU A 316 -6.71 19.12 -19.92
N GLN A 317 -7.83 19.62 -20.46
CA GLN A 317 -8.38 19.14 -21.72
C GLN A 317 -7.50 19.59 -22.88
N GLY A 318 -7.08 18.67 -23.72
CA GLY A 318 -6.42 18.92 -25.01
C GLY A 318 -7.38 19.30 -26.12
N GLY A 319 -6.89 19.40 -27.34
CA GLY A 319 -7.69 19.63 -28.54
C GLY A 319 -8.69 18.50 -28.82
N LEU A 320 -9.62 18.73 -29.76
CA LEU A 320 -10.54 17.67 -30.20
C LEU A 320 -9.76 16.61 -31.00
N SER A 321 -9.82 15.36 -30.54
CA SER A 321 -9.30 14.20 -31.29
C SER A 321 -10.22 13.84 -32.46
N GLY A 322 -9.72 13.02 -33.39
CA GLY A 322 -10.52 12.36 -34.40
C GLY A 322 -11.67 11.52 -33.81
N LYS A 323 -12.57 10.99 -34.65
CA LYS A 323 -13.65 10.10 -34.21
C LYS A 323 -13.09 8.77 -33.68
N VAL A 324 -12.14 8.19 -34.43
CA VAL A 324 -11.46 6.95 -34.04
C VAL A 324 -10.27 7.29 -33.15
N ILE A 325 -10.21 6.66 -32.01
CA ILE A 325 -9.11 6.82 -31.06
C ILE A 325 -8.05 5.76 -31.27
N LEU A 326 -8.49 4.52 -31.40
CA LEU A 326 -7.60 3.36 -31.58
C LEU A 326 -8.27 2.35 -32.51
N GLU A 327 -7.51 1.85 -33.46
CA GLU A 327 -7.82 0.67 -34.25
C GLU A 327 -6.63 -0.28 -34.28
N THR A 328 -6.84 -1.54 -33.93
CA THR A 328 -5.79 -2.56 -34.08
C THR A 328 -6.21 -3.59 -35.13
N LYS A 329 -5.25 -4.03 -35.93
CA LYS A 329 -5.44 -5.02 -37.00
C LYS A 329 -4.49 -6.19 -36.77
N ASP A 330 -5.06 -7.31 -36.34
CA ASP A 330 -4.33 -8.55 -36.03
C ASP A 330 -3.08 -8.31 -35.17
N LEU A 331 -3.21 -7.41 -34.20
CA LEU A 331 -2.12 -7.01 -33.32
C LEU A 331 -1.73 -8.17 -32.40
N VAL A 332 -0.48 -8.61 -32.46
CA VAL A 332 0.10 -9.59 -31.55
C VAL A 332 1.16 -8.88 -30.72
N ILE A 333 0.94 -8.82 -29.41
CA ILE A 333 1.87 -8.20 -28.46
C ILE A 333 2.83 -9.24 -27.89
N GLY A 334 4.01 -8.82 -27.50
CA GLY A 334 5.04 -9.65 -26.86
C GLY A 334 6.41 -9.02 -26.95
N TYR A 335 7.40 -9.76 -26.51
CA TYR A 335 8.81 -9.44 -26.65
C TYR A 335 9.46 -10.44 -27.64
N ASP A 336 10.10 -11.49 -27.13
CA ASP A 336 10.65 -12.57 -27.95
C ASP A 336 9.58 -13.61 -28.32
N GLU A 337 8.57 -13.76 -27.46
CA GLU A 337 7.45 -14.68 -27.65
C GLU A 337 6.11 -13.93 -27.63
N PRO A 338 5.11 -14.42 -28.39
CA PRO A 338 3.78 -13.82 -28.42
C PRO A 338 3.06 -14.02 -27.07
N LEU A 339 2.59 -12.92 -26.48
CA LEU A 339 1.78 -12.91 -25.26
C LEU A 339 0.28 -12.93 -25.55
N SER A 340 -0.13 -12.61 -26.78
CA SER A 340 -1.54 -12.59 -27.17
C SER A 340 -1.79 -13.29 -28.49
N LYS A 341 -3.01 -13.76 -28.67
CA LYS A 341 -3.61 -14.03 -29.99
C LYS A 341 -3.78 -12.71 -30.74
N PRO A 342 -4.06 -12.73 -32.06
CA PRO A 342 -4.35 -11.52 -32.83
C PRO A 342 -5.49 -10.69 -32.21
N LEU A 343 -5.21 -9.43 -31.89
CA LEU A 343 -6.14 -8.50 -31.28
C LEU A 343 -6.71 -7.55 -32.33
N ASN A 344 -8.02 -7.45 -32.41
CA ASN A 344 -8.75 -6.50 -33.23
C ASN A 344 -9.61 -5.62 -32.32
N LEU A 345 -9.00 -4.57 -31.78
CA LEU A 345 -9.60 -3.64 -30.85
C LEU A 345 -9.99 -2.37 -31.58
N TYR A 346 -11.12 -1.79 -31.20
CA TYR A 346 -11.62 -0.54 -31.76
C TYR A 346 -12.17 0.35 -30.65
N MET A 347 -11.77 1.63 -30.67
CA MET A 347 -12.19 2.61 -29.68
C MET A 347 -12.55 3.92 -30.33
N GLU A 348 -13.70 4.48 -29.97
CA GLU A 348 -14.16 5.81 -30.41
C GLU A 348 -13.91 6.88 -29.34
N ARG A 349 -13.94 8.12 -29.79
CA ARG A 349 -13.79 9.29 -28.92
C ARG A 349 -14.85 9.30 -27.81
N GLY A 350 -14.38 9.61 -26.58
CA GLY A 350 -15.21 9.70 -25.38
C GLY A 350 -15.44 8.37 -24.69
N GLN A 351 -15.02 7.23 -25.27
CA GLN A 351 -15.05 5.96 -24.57
C GLN A 351 -13.98 5.91 -23.46
N LYS A 352 -14.31 5.22 -22.39
CA LYS A 352 -13.44 4.95 -21.24
C LYS A 352 -13.33 3.44 -21.08
N VAL A 353 -12.22 2.90 -21.52
CA VAL A 353 -11.98 1.47 -21.60
C VAL A 353 -11.09 1.02 -20.46
N VAL A 354 -11.47 -0.04 -19.79
CA VAL A 354 -10.67 -0.71 -18.76
C VAL A 354 -10.15 -2.04 -19.28
N ILE A 355 -8.86 -2.29 -19.12
CA ILE A 355 -8.19 -3.55 -19.47
C ILE A 355 -8.07 -4.37 -18.19
N GLU A 356 -8.71 -5.54 -18.18
CA GLU A 356 -8.64 -6.51 -17.09
C GLU A 356 -7.81 -7.74 -17.48
N GLY A 357 -7.44 -8.52 -16.47
CA GLY A 357 -6.78 -9.81 -16.61
C GLY A 357 -5.72 -10.04 -15.54
N ALA A 358 -5.24 -11.28 -15.43
CA ALA A 358 -4.22 -11.69 -14.46
C ALA A 358 -2.91 -10.91 -14.61
N ASN A 359 -2.08 -10.92 -13.59
CA ASN A 359 -0.77 -10.29 -13.67
C ASN A 359 0.16 -11.09 -14.60
N GLY A 360 0.95 -10.36 -15.40
CA GLY A 360 1.92 -10.98 -16.33
C GLY A 360 1.35 -11.40 -17.69
N ILE A 361 0.04 -11.25 -17.95
CA ILE A 361 -0.55 -11.60 -19.26
C ILE A 361 -0.26 -10.58 -20.38
N GLY A 362 0.39 -9.45 -20.06
CA GLY A 362 0.79 -8.47 -21.06
C GLY A 362 -0.04 -7.17 -21.08
N LYS A 363 -0.77 -6.80 -20.01
CA LYS A 363 -1.56 -5.55 -19.95
C LYS A 363 -0.71 -4.30 -20.22
N THR A 364 0.38 -4.12 -19.47
CA THR A 364 1.34 -3.03 -19.68
C THR A 364 2.01 -3.11 -21.07
N THR A 365 2.28 -4.33 -21.55
CA THR A 365 2.85 -4.54 -22.90
C THR A 365 1.85 -4.08 -23.96
N LEU A 366 0.55 -4.36 -23.79
CA LEU A 366 -0.50 -3.88 -24.69
C LEU A 366 -0.54 -2.34 -24.72
N LEU A 367 -0.54 -1.68 -23.56
CA LEU A 367 -0.51 -0.21 -23.48
C LEU A 367 0.71 0.35 -24.19
N LYS A 368 1.91 -0.19 -23.94
CA LYS A 368 3.15 0.24 -24.57
C LYS A 368 3.16 -0.01 -26.07
N SER A 369 2.59 -1.13 -26.54
CA SER A 369 2.48 -1.43 -27.97
C SER A 369 1.49 -0.51 -28.68
N ILE A 370 0.35 -0.16 -28.03
CA ILE A 370 -0.60 0.84 -28.55
C ILE A 370 0.06 2.20 -28.71
N MET A 371 0.91 2.60 -27.77
CA MET A 371 1.66 3.86 -27.84
C MET A 371 2.88 3.83 -28.78
N GLY A 372 3.20 2.66 -29.34
CA GLY A 372 4.39 2.48 -30.18
C GLY A 372 5.72 2.51 -29.43
N LEU A 373 5.70 2.38 -28.10
CA LEU A 373 6.90 2.33 -27.25
C LEU A 373 7.59 0.96 -27.33
N ILE A 374 6.84 -0.08 -27.63
CA ILE A 374 7.33 -1.45 -27.86
C ILE A 374 6.79 -1.90 -29.23
N PRO A 375 7.64 -2.45 -30.10
CA PRO A 375 7.19 -2.97 -31.37
C PRO A 375 6.28 -4.18 -31.17
N ALA A 376 5.21 -4.27 -31.96
CA ALA A 376 4.37 -5.46 -32.01
C ALA A 376 5.13 -6.63 -32.69
N ILE A 377 4.84 -7.86 -32.29
CA ILE A 377 5.38 -9.06 -32.98
C ILE A 377 4.78 -9.17 -34.39
N SER A 378 3.46 -8.91 -34.51
CA SER A 378 2.78 -8.84 -35.81
C SER A 378 1.55 -7.93 -35.71
N GLY A 379 0.98 -7.59 -36.87
CA GLY A 379 -0.16 -6.67 -36.94
C GLY A 379 0.22 -5.21 -36.70
N LYS A 380 -0.78 -4.37 -36.47
CA LYS A 380 -0.60 -2.93 -36.26
C LYS A 380 -1.59 -2.39 -35.24
N ALA A 381 -1.12 -1.41 -34.45
CA ALA A 381 -1.97 -0.52 -33.69
C ALA A 381 -1.89 0.89 -34.30
N GLU A 382 -3.02 1.44 -34.69
CA GLU A 382 -3.10 2.77 -35.31
C GLU A 382 -3.89 3.68 -34.37
N LEU A 383 -3.23 4.70 -33.87
CA LEU A 383 -3.85 5.79 -33.13
C LEU A 383 -4.45 6.77 -34.13
N GLY A 384 -5.64 7.28 -33.86
CA GLY A 384 -6.33 8.24 -34.73
C GLY A 384 -5.62 9.60 -34.82
N ASP A 385 -6.18 10.50 -35.64
CA ASP A 385 -5.60 11.83 -35.87
C ASP A 385 -5.74 12.79 -34.68
N SER A 386 -4.80 13.73 -34.57
CA SER A 386 -4.83 14.84 -33.61
C SER A 386 -4.90 14.39 -32.15
N GLN A 387 -4.16 13.34 -31.80
CA GLN A 387 -4.15 12.83 -30.43
C GLN A 387 -3.04 13.47 -29.59
N GLU A 388 -3.41 13.92 -28.41
CA GLU A 388 -2.55 14.43 -27.35
C GLU A 388 -2.60 13.43 -26.20
N LEU A 389 -1.54 12.59 -26.09
CA LEU A 389 -1.48 11.49 -25.12
C LEU A 389 -0.99 11.96 -23.76
N GLY A 390 -1.72 11.60 -22.71
CA GLY A 390 -1.24 11.62 -21.33
C GLY A 390 -1.02 10.19 -20.85
N TYR A 391 0.21 9.85 -20.46
CA TYR A 391 0.55 8.51 -19.99
C TYR A 391 0.95 8.53 -18.52
N PHE A 392 0.33 7.64 -17.74
CA PHE A 392 0.69 7.37 -16.35
C PHE A 392 1.38 6.02 -16.28
N GLU A 393 2.69 6.04 -16.04
CA GLU A 393 3.51 4.84 -15.91
C GLU A 393 3.38 4.21 -14.53
N GLN A 394 3.52 2.89 -14.45
CA GLN A 394 3.49 2.15 -13.18
C GLN A 394 4.66 2.53 -12.27
N GLU A 395 5.86 2.73 -12.80
CA GLU A 395 7.04 3.18 -12.08
C GLU A 395 7.62 4.44 -12.72
N MET A 396 8.30 5.28 -11.93
CA MET A 396 9.01 6.44 -12.49
C MET A 396 10.24 5.99 -13.25
N SER A 397 10.38 6.48 -14.49
CA SER A 397 11.61 6.36 -15.24
C SER A 397 12.62 7.38 -14.71
N GLY A 398 13.82 6.92 -14.29
CA GLY A 398 14.93 7.75 -13.84
C GLY A 398 15.42 7.47 -12.44
N ASP A 399 16.52 8.12 -12.05
CA ASP A 399 17.23 7.86 -10.79
C ASP A 399 16.53 8.46 -9.56
N GLY A 400 15.49 9.29 -9.77
CA GLY A 400 14.75 9.97 -8.69
C GLY A 400 15.60 10.97 -7.87
N ASP A 401 16.75 11.40 -8.38
CA ASP A 401 17.67 12.30 -7.71
C ASP A 401 17.22 13.76 -7.69
N ASN A 402 16.31 14.13 -8.59
CA ASN A 402 15.68 15.44 -8.59
C ASN A 402 14.76 15.61 -7.40
N THR A 403 14.62 16.86 -6.91
CA THR A 403 13.52 17.22 -6.02
C THR A 403 12.19 17.18 -6.78
N CYS A 404 11.06 17.04 -6.06
CA CYS A 404 9.75 17.08 -6.73
C CYS A 404 9.53 18.39 -7.50
N LEU A 405 10.05 19.49 -6.97
CA LEU A 405 10.00 20.80 -7.62
C LEU A 405 10.76 20.79 -8.93
N GLU A 406 12.00 20.30 -8.95
CA GLU A 406 12.82 20.20 -10.15
C GLU A 406 12.21 19.26 -11.18
N GLU A 407 11.65 18.14 -10.74
CA GLU A 407 11.01 17.12 -11.56
C GLU A 407 9.80 17.65 -12.35
N ILE A 408 8.98 18.49 -11.71
CA ILE A 408 7.86 19.15 -12.40
C ILE A 408 8.36 20.31 -13.24
N TRP A 409 9.36 21.04 -12.78
CA TRP A 409 9.87 22.21 -13.51
C TRP A 409 10.59 21.84 -14.81
N GLN A 410 11.29 20.70 -14.84
CA GLN A 410 11.90 20.18 -16.06
C GLN A 410 10.84 19.87 -17.13
N GLU A 411 9.70 19.33 -16.75
CA GLU A 411 8.63 19.01 -17.70
C GLU A 411 7.81 20.26 -18.10
N PHE A 412 7.68 21.22 -17.20
CA PHE A 412 6.95 22.47 -17.41
C PHE A 412 7.81 23.72 -17.19
N PRO A 413 8.82 23.97 -18.06
CA PRO A 413 9.77 25.07 -17.88
C PRO A 413 9.12 26.46 -17.96
N GLY A 414 7.90 26.55 -18.47
CA GLY A 414 7.13 27.80 -18.51
C GLY A 414 6.43 28.15 -17.20
N PHE A 415 6.40 27.24 -16.21
CA PHE A 415 5.79 27.52 -14.92
C PHE A 415 6.75 28.33 -14.04
N SER A 416 6.21 29.28 -13.31
CA SER A 416 6.90 29.94 -12.21
C SER A 416 7.06 28.96 -11.03
N GLN A 417 8.02 29.22 -10.14
CA GLN A 417 8.21 28.40 -8.93
C GLN A 417 6.93 28.32 -8.07
N TYR A 418 6.15 29.39 -8.03
CA TYR A 418 4.87 29.42 -7.32
C TYR A 418 3.85 28.47 -7.95
N GLU A 419 3.75 28.44 -9.27
CA GLU A 419 2.82 27.55 -9.99
C GLU A 419 3.20 26.08 -9.80
N VAL A 420 4.49 25.74 -9.84
CA VAL A 420 4.97 24.38 -9.56
C VAL A 420 4.61 23.97 -8.13
N ARG A 421 4.90 24.81 -7.13
CA ARG A 421 4.54 24.53 -5.73
C ARG A 421 3.03 24.39 -5.55
N SER A 422 2.24 25.25 -6.20
CA SER A 422 0.79 25.19 -6.16
C SER A 422 0.24 23.91 -6.79
N ALA A 423 0.79 23.47 -7.93
CA ALA A 423 0.40 22.24 -8.59
C ALA A 423 0.68 20.99 -7.72
N LEU A 424 1.88 20.91 -7.14
CA LEU A 424 2.26 19.82 -6.23
C LEU A 424 1.40 19.82 -4.95
N SER A 425 1.14 20.99 -4.38
CA SER A 425 0.29 21.14 -3.20
C SER A 425 -1.16 20.71 -3.46
N LYS A 426 -1.72 21.04 -4.65
CA LYS A 426 -3.03 20.55 -5.07
C LYS A 426 -3.10 19.03 -5.21
N CYS A 427 -1.98 18.37 -5.50
CA CYS A 427 -1.88 16.92 -5.49
C CYS A 427 -1.75 16.32 -4.07
N GLY A 428 -1.83 17.14 -3.01
CA GLY A 428 -1.76 16.68 -1.63
C GLY A 428 -0.32 16.49 -1.13
N LEU A 429 0.68 17.11 -1.77
CA LEU A 429 2.06 17.09 -1.31
C LEU A 429 2.33 18.29 -0.40
N THR A 430 2.94 18.05 0.75
CA THR A 430 3.36 19.10 1.68
C THR A 430 4.60 19.84 1.19
N THR A 431 4.86 21.03 1.72
CA THR A 431 6.05 21.81 1.36
C THR A 431 7.36 20.99 1.51
N LYS A 432 7.44 20.14 2.53
CA LYS A 432 8.59 19.27 2.78
C LYS A 432 8.75 18.21 1.67
N HIS A 433 7.66 17.59 1.25
CA HIS A 433 7.68 16.62 0.12
C HIS A 433 8.11 17.30 -1.17
N ILE A 434 7.67 18.54 -1.40
CA ILE A 434 8.01 19.33 -2.60
C ILE A 434 9.52 19.58 -2.71
N GLU A 435 10.19 19.78 -1.58
CA GLU A 435 11.63 20.02 -1.51
C GLU A 435 12.48 18.75 -1.37
N SER A 436 11.83 17.59 -1.15
CA SER A 436 12.50 16.31 -1.03
C SER A 436 12.82 15.71 -2.41
N LYS A 437 13.87 14.90 -2.48
CA LYS A 437 14.19 14.10 -3.67
C LYS A 437 13.10 13.05 -3.88
N VAL A 438 12.72 12.81 -5.13
CA VAL A 438 11.65 11.86 -5.49
C VAL A 438 11.92 10.46 -4.95
N ARG A 439 13.17 9.99 -4.98
CA ARG A 439 13.55 8.65 -4.47
C ARG A 439 13.34 8.45 -2.95
N VAL A 440 13.24 9.54 -2.19
CA VAL A 440 13.05 9.49 -0.73
C VAL A 440 11.57 9.45 -0.35
N LEU A 441 10.69 9.73 -1.30
CA LEU A 441 9.25 9.71 -1.10
C LEU A 441 8.71 8.29 -1.01
N SER A 442 7.62 8.12 -0.25
CA SER A 442 6.83 6.90 -0.29
C SER A 442 6.23 6.65 -1.67
N GLY A 443 5.87 5.39 -1.97
CA GLY A 443 5.24 5.04 -3.26
C GLY A 443 4.00 5.88 -3.57
N GLY A 444 3.18 6.20 -2.55
CA GLY A 444 2.00 7.05 -2.72
C GLY A 444 2.33 8.52 -3.02
N GLU A 445 3.38 9.06 -2.41
CA GLU A 445 3.85 10.42 -2.70
C GLU A 445 4.45 10.50 -4.10
N GLN A 446 5.20 9.48 -4.52
CA GLN A 446 5.71 9.36 -5.89
C GLN A 446 4.57 9.28 -6.92
N ALA A 447 3.51 8.51 -6.62
CA ALA A 447 2.32 8.46 -7.47
C ALA A 447 1.65 9.85 -7.60
N LYS A 448 1.58 10.63 -6.51
CA LYS A 448 1.06 12.01 -6.53
C LYS A 448 1.92 12.95 -7.38
N VAL A 449 3.26 12.78 -7.41
CA VAL A 449 4.15 13.54 -8.32
C VAL A 449 3.86 13.18 -9.77
N ARG A 450 3.71 11.88 -10.11
CA ARG A 450 3.34 11.43 -11.46
C ARG A 450 1.98 11.96 -11.89
N LEU A 451 0.98 11.91 -11.01
CA LEU A 451 -0.32 12.51 -11.27
C LEU A 451 -0.23 14.02 -11.50
N CYS A 452 0.63 14.73 -10.75
CA CYS A 452 0.87 16.16 -10.96
C CYS A 452 1.38 16.45 -12.39
N LYS A 453 2.30 15.64 -12.91
CA LYS A 453 2.75 15.75 -14.31
C LYS A 453 1.60 15.55 -15.29
N LEU A 454 0.83 14.48 -15.10
CA LEU A 454 -0.27 14.13 -15.98
C LEU A 454 -1.38 15.19 -16.01
N ILE A 455 -1.77 15.69 -14.84
CA ILE A 455 -2.84 16.69 -14.69
C ILE A 455 -2.50 18.01 -15.37
N ASN A 456 -1.23 18.43 -15.31
CA ASN A 456 -0.77 19.69 -15.91
C ASN A 456 -0.41 19.57 -17.40
N ARG A 457 -0.47 18.36 -17.95
CA ARG A 457 -0.29 18.10 -19.38
C ARG A 457 -1.64 18.19 -20.11
N LYS A 458 -1.71 18.94 -21.20
CA LYS A 458 -2.88 18.93 -22.07
C LYS A 458 -2.98 17.57 -22.75
N SER A 459 -4.12 16.92 -22.60
CA SER A 459 -4.36 15.62 -23.21
C SER A 459 -5.83 15.49 -23.64
N ASN A 460 -6.06 14.70 -24.69
CA ASN A 460 -7.41 14.29 -25.10
C ASN A 460 -7.60 12.76 -25.00
N ILE A 461 -6.50 12.05 -24.69
CA ILE A 461 -6.51 10.64 -24.33
C ILE A 461 -5.60 10.44 -23.11
N LEU A 462 -6.12 9.74 -22.10
CA LEU A 462 -5.36 9.27 -20.95
C LEU A 462 -5.12 7.77 -21.07
N ILE A 463 -3.86 7.37 -20.93
CA ILE A 463 -3.44 5.97 -20.83
C ILE A 463 -2.89 5.78 -19.42
N LEU A 464 -3.56 4.94 -18.61
CA LEU A 464 -3.27 4.80 -17.18
C LEU A 464 -2.93 3.36 -16.86
N ASP A 465 -1.72 3.13 -16.38
CA ASP A 465 -1.26 1.80 -15.97
C ASP A 465 -1.29 1.68 -14.45
N GLU A 466 -2.32 0.99 -13.93
CA GLU A 466 -2.58 0.79 -12.51
C GLU A 466 -2.52 2.08 -11.66
N PRO A 467 -3.32 3.11 -11.99
CA PRO A 467 -3.21 4.43 -11.38
C PRO A 467 -3.65 4.49 -9.91
N THR A 468 -4.31 3.45 -9.41
CA THR A 468 -4.78 3.34 -8.02
C THR A 468 -3.72 2.79 -7.06
N ASN A 469 -2.65 2.17 -7.60
CA ASN A 469 -1.61 1.58 -6.77
C ASN A 469 -0.91 2.64 -5.91
N HIS A 470 -0.71 2.32 -4.65
CA HIS A 470 -0.09 3.17 -3.63
C HIS A 470 -0.86 4.46 -3.27
N LEU A 471 -2.01 4.74 -3.87
CA LEU A 471 -2.82 5.89 -3.49
C LEU A 471 -3.63 5.59 -2.22
N ASP A 472 -3.69 6.59 -1.33
CA ASP A 472 -4.61 6.55 -0.18
C ASP A 472 -6.07 6.70 -0.65
N VAL A 473 -7.02 6.40 0.24
CA VAL A 473 -8.47 6.38 -0.09
C VAL A 473 -8.93 7.74 -0.61
N ASP A 474 -8.55 8.84 0.05
CA ASP A 474 -8.92 10.20 -0.39
C ASP A 474 -8.39 10.53 -1.80
N ALA A 475 -7.17 10.10 -2.14
CA ALA A 475 -6.60 10.30 -3.47
C ALA A 475 -7.26 9.40 -4.54
N LYS A 476 -7.65 8.17 -4.19
CA LYS A 476 -8.40 7.28 -5.09
C LYS A 476 -9.77 7.86 -5.44
N ASP A 477 -10.51 8.33 -4.42
CA ASP A 477 -11.82 8.93 -4.62
C ASP A 477 -11.76 10.19 -5.48
N GLU A 478 -10.78 11.05 -5.22
CA GLU A 478 -10.58 12.25 -6.01
C GLU A 478 -10.13 11.94 -7.44
N LEU A 479 -9.28 10.93 -7.64
CA LEU A 479 -8.89 10.46 -8.98
C LEU A 479 -10.12 9.94 -9.75
N LYS A 480 -10.95 9.13 -9.11
CA LYS A 480 -12.20 8.61 -9.70
C LYS A 480 -13.11 9.76 -10.13
N ARG A 481 -13.32 10.76 -9.25
CA ARG A 481 -14.10 11.97 -9.57
C ARG A 481 -13.53 12.70 -10.78
N ALA A 482 -12.22 12.96 -10.78
CA ALA A 482 -11.54 13.68 -11.85
C ALA A 482 -11.62 12.94 -13.20
N LEU A 483 -11.49 11.60 -13.18
CA LEU A 483 -11.63 10.77 -14.38
C LEU A 483 -13.08 10.72 -14.87
N GLN A 484 -14.09 10.78 -13.98
CA GLN A 484 -15.50 10.89 -14.38
C GLN A 484 -15.79 12.20 -15.09
N GLU A 485 -15.25 13.31 -14.59
CA GLU A 485 -15.42 14.66 -15.18
C GLU A 485 -14.59 14.87 -16.46
N TYR A 486 -13.56 14.05 -16.68
CA TYR A 486 -12.72 14.16 -17.87
C TYR A 486 -13.50 13.81 -19.15
N LYS A 487 -13.50 14.72 -20.11
CA LYS A 487 -14.27 14.60 -21.37
C LYS A 487 -13.52 13.88 -22.50
N GLY A 488 -12.22 13.63 -22.33
CA GLY A 488 -11.42 12.87 -23.27
C GLY A 488 -11.66 11.37 -23.17
N SER A 489 -10.90 10.62 -23.94
CA SER A 489 -10.94 9.14 -23.92
C SER A 489 -9.95 8.61 -22.90
N ILE A 490 -10.25 7.43 -22.32
CA ILE A 490 -9.39 6.81 -21.30
C ILE A 490 -9.17 5.35 -21.68
N ILE A 491 -7.93 4.90 -21.62
CA ILE A 491 -7.55 3.48 -21.62
C ILE A 491 -6.82 3.24 -20.29
N MET A 492 -7.34 2.34 -19.46
CA MET A 492 -6.84 2.15 -18.11
C MET A 492 -6.68 0.67 -17.79
N VAL A 493 -5.54 0.28 -17.25
CA VAL A 493 -5.36 -1.00 -16.56
C VAL A 493 -5.75 -0.79 -15.10
N CYS A 494 -6.70 -1.57 -14.59
CA CYS A 494 -7.12 -1.48 -13.20
C CYS A 494 -7.64 -2.82 -12.69
N HIS A 495 -7.22 -3.20 -11.47
CA HIS A 495 -7.65 -4.43 -10.81
C HIS A 495 -8.80 -4.23 -9.80
N GLU A 496 -9.17 -2.98 -9.52
CA GLU A 496 -10.18 -2.62 -8.52
C GLU A 496 -11.55 -2.35 -9.19
N PRO A 497 -12.52 -3.30 -9.19
CA PRO A 497 -13.83 -3.11 -9.82
C PRO A 497 -14.58 -1.88 -9.29
N GLN A 498 -14.54 -1.67 -7.99
CA GLN A 498 -15.18 -0.53 -7.34
C GLN A 498 -14.62 0.83 -7.78
N PHE A 499 -13.38 0.87 -8.26
CA PHE A 499 -12.79 2.10 -8.78
C PHE A 499 -13.37 2.46 -10.15
N TYR A 500 -13.46 1.50 -11.08
CA TYR A 500 -13.91 1.79 -12.44
C TYR A 500 -15.41 1.58 -12.65
N GLU A 501 -16.13 0.99 -11.71
CA GLU A 501 -17.60 0.89 -11.76
C GLU A 501 -18.23 2.28 -11.79
N GLY A 502 -19.09 2.52 -12.81
CA GLY A 502 -19.67 3.84 -13.09
C GLY A 502 -18.72 4.84 -13.79
N LEU A 503 -17.48 4.43 -14.11
CA LEU A 503 -16.53 5.19 -14.91
C LEU A 503 -16.34 4.57 -16.31
N ALA A 504 -16.13 3.25 -16.36
CA ALA A 504 -15.85 2.53 -17.60
C ALA A 504 -17.08 2.46 -18.51
N THR A 505 -16.89 2.69 -19.82
CA THR A 505 -17.89 2.44 -20.87
C THR A 505 -17.78 1.01 -21.39
N ASP A 506 -16.57 0.46 -21.41
CA ASP A 506 -16.25 -0.87 -21.90
C ASP A 506 -15.15 -1.51 -21.05
N VAL A 507 -15.15 -2.85 -21.01
CA VAL A 507 -14.11 -3.64 -20.34
C VAL A 507 -13.51 -4.62 -21.33
N TRP A 508 -12.19 -4.58 -21.50
CA TRP A 508 -11.44 -5.51 -22.31
C TRP A 508 -10.75 -6.55 -21.42
N ASP A 509 -11.29 -7.75 -21.40
CA ASP A 509 -10.70 -8.86 -20.67
C ASP A 509 -9.60 -9.53 -21.51
N LEU A 510 -8.34 -9.22 -21.18
CA LEU A 510 -7.17 -9.70 -21.91
C LEU A 510 -6.98 -11.22 -21.76
N SER A 511 -7.58 -11.85 -20.74
CA SER A 511 -7.51 -13.31 -20.53
C SER A 511 -8.10 -14.09 -21.69
N GLN A 512 -9.08 -13.53 -22.40
CA GLN A 512 -9.70 -14.17 -23.58
C GLN A 512 -8.76 -14.26 -24.79
N TRP A 513 -7.73 -13.43 -24.83
CA TRP A 513 -6.78 -13.32 -25.95
C TRP A 513 -5.36 -13.72 -25.59
N THR A 514 -5.09 -14.13 -24.38
CA THR A 514 -3.73 -14.57 -23.98
C THR A 514 -3.35 -15.87 -24.66
N THR A 515 -2.05 -16.03 -24.95
CA THR A 515 -1.44 -17.30 -25.34
C THR A 515 -0.89 -18.07 -24.15
N LYS A 516 -0.80 -17.41 -23.00
CA LYS A 516 -0.43 -18.03 -21.73
C LYS A 516 -1.71 -18.56 -21.06
N LEU A 517 -1.83 -19.88 -21.00
CA LEU A 517 -2.82 -20.62 -20.21
C LEU A 517 -2.21 -21.04 -18.89
#